data_ead798b05f5619c797c88677eb37272e
#
_entry.id   ead798b05f5619c797c88677eb37272e
#
_cell.length_a   1.000
_cell.length_b   1.000
_cell.length_c   1.000
_cell.angle_alpha   90.00
_cell.angle_beta   90.00
_cell.angle_gamma   90.00
#
_symmetry.space_group_name_H-M   'P 1'
#
loop_
_entity.id
_entity.type
_entity.pdbx_description
1 polymer ?
#
loop_
_entity_poly.entity_id
_entity_poly.type
_entity_poly.pdbx_seq_one_letter_code
_entity_poly.pdbx_strand_id
1 'polypeptide(L)'
;MGRDDQSSVPETVETALADRPVEGRVCLEAGAGVGNATAGLLAAGAERVYAVTDDPEHAASVRERCRDHADRLVVIEGDLRRTPLPDGSVDLVTAHGLCNVLDPPALEGVAADLTRVAAPDCHLVVDDYAPLPEDAAVADLFAVENAATELATGRPMLTFYPASLLRYLFDGLGWTFDRERTLLDPVPWTASHLSAHAAVTVDAADHLPVALGDALVERAERLVESIGEEFTGRMYSLAMRLPEQ
;
A
#
# COMPACT_ATOMS: atom_id res chain seq x y z
N MET A 1 28.02 -4.82 -6.63
CA MET A 1 27.12 -3.71 -6.93
C MET A 1 26.08 -4.25 -7.89
N GLY A 2 25.09 -4.99 -7.33
CA GLY A 2 23.98 -5.54 -8.08
C GLY A 2 23.05 -4.37 -8.46
N ARG A 3 22.73 -4.23 -9.72
CA ARG A 3 21.52 -3.52 -10.13
C ARG A 3 20.38 -4.36 -9.57
N ASP A 4 19.67 -3.86 -8.56
CA ASP A 4 18.35 -4.37 -8.25
C ASP A 4 17.57 -4.30 -9.56
N ASP A 5 17.11 -5.46 -10.03
CA ASP A 5 16.35 -5.57 -11.26
C ASP A 5 14.96 -4.99 -11.03
N GLN A 6 14.85 -3.65 -11.18
CA GLN A 6 13.59 -2.91 -11.01
C GLN A 6 12.50 -3.36 -12.00
N SER A 7 12.81 -4.30 -12.89
CA SER A 7 11.88 -4.88 -13.86
C SER A 7 11.16 -6.12 -13.35
N SER A 8 11.64 -6.77 -12.27
CA SER A 8 11.01 -7.99 -11.75
C SER A 8 9.79 -7.66 -10.87
N VAL A 9 8.75 -8.49 -10.99
CA VAL A 9 7.60 -8.45 -10.07
C VAL A 9 8.04 -9.03 -8.74
N PRO A 10 7.76 -8.37 -7.58
CA PRO A 10 8.08 -8.93 -6.28
C PRO A 10 7.33 -10.24 -6.01
N GLU A 11 7.98 -11.19 -5.33
CA GLU A 11 7.38 -12.49 -4.97
C GLU A 11 6.09 -12.33 -4.13
N THR A 12 6.02 -11.29 -3.29
CA THR A 12 4.80 -10.96 -2.52
C THR A 12 3.62 -10.68 -3.43
N VAL A 13 3.83 -9.93 -4.50
CA VAL A 13 2.79 -9.61 -5.50
C VAL A 13 2.41 -10.88 -6.30
N GLU A 14 3.39 -11.66 -6.74
CA GLU A 14 3.12 -12.91 -7.45
C GLU A 14 2.30 -13.86 -6.58
N THR A 15 2.67 -14.01 -5.30
CA THR A 15 1.96 -14.86 -4.35
C THR A 15 0.54 -14.36 -4.08
N ALA A 16 0.36 -13.03 -3.97
CA ALA A 16 -0.95 -12.42 -3.75
C ALA A 16 -1.90 -12.63 -4.92
N LEU A 17 -1.38 -12.61 -6.16
CA LEU A 17 -2.16 -12.74 -7.40
C LEU A 17 -2.30 -14.19 -7.91
N ALA A 18 -1.52 -15.15 -7.40
CA ALA A 18 -1.37 -16.49 -7.96
C ALA A 18 -2.68 -17.26 -8.19
N ASP A 19 -3.73 -16.98 -7.43
CA ASP A 19 -5.05 -17.63 -7.50
C ASP A 19 -6.16 -16.65 -7.96
N ARG A 20 -5.77 -15.51 -8.52
CA ARG A 20 -6.72 -14.51 -9.01
C ARG A 20 -6.92 -14.60 -10.52
N PRO A 21 -8.15 -14.39 -11.02
CA PRO A 21 -8.45 -14.42 -12.46
C PRO A 21 -8.07 -13.08 -13.11
N VAL A 22 -6.76 -12.82 -13.29
CA VAL A 22 -6.26 -11.53 -13.81
C VAL A 22 -6.35 -11.45 -15.34
N GLU A 23 -6.14 -12.59 -16.03
CA GLU A 23 -6.08 -12.63 -17.50
C GLU A 23 -7.38 -12.11 -18.14
N GLY A 24 -7.24 -11.14 -19.05
CA GLY A 24 -8.35 -10.53 -19.78
C GLY A 24 -9.27 -9.63 -18.94
N ARG A 25 -8.88 -9.26 -17.71
CA ARG A 25 -9.69 -8.44 -16.80
C ARG A 25 -9.28 -6.98 -16.82
N VAL A 26 -10.26 -6.12 -16.52
CA VAL A 26 -10.03 -4.71 -16.19
C VAL A 26 -9.68 -4.62 -14.72
N CYS A 27 -8.45 -4.19 -14.43
CA CYS A 27 -7.89 -4.15 -13.09
C CYS A 27 -7.67 -2.72 -12.61
N LEU A 28 -7.78 -2.51 -11.28
CA LEU A 28 -7.43 -1.28 -10.59
C LEU A 28 -6.35 -1.59 -9.56
N GLU A 29 -5.21 -0.90 -9.63
CA GLU A 29 -4.28 -0.79 -8.50
C GLU A 29 -4.57 0.51 -7.75
N ALA A 30 -5.04 0.38 -6.52
CA ALA A 30 -5.28 1.47 -5.60
C ALA A 30 -4.00 1.75 -4.80
N GLY A 31 -3.47 2.97 -4.93
CA GLY A 31 -2.19 3.35 -4.32
C GLY A 31 -1.01 2.72 -5.04
N ALA A 32 -0.82 3.06 -6.32
CA ALA A 32 0.11 2.36 -7.20
C ALA A 32 1.59 2.40 -6.77
N GLY A 33 1.99 3.34 -5.88
CA GLY A 33 3.35 3.47 -5.41
C GLY A 33 4.36 3.44 -6.57
N VAL A 34 5.38 2.60 -6.46
CA VAL A 34 6.39 2.42 -7.52
C VAL A 34 5.97 1.42 -8.61
N GLY A 35 4.70 0.98 -8.64
CA GLY A 35 4.13 0.14 -9.68
C GLY A 35 4.40 -1.36 -9.54
N ASN A 36 4.62 -1.86 -8.33
CA ASN A 36 4.88 -3.28 -8.11
C ASN A 36 3.68 -4.16 -8.51
N ALA A 37 2.49 -3.85 -8.00
CA ALA A 37 1.30 -4.62 -8.31
C ALA A 37 0.80 -4.30 -9.74
N THR A 38 0.96 -3.07 -10.25
CA THR A 38 0.72 -2.74 -11.67
C THR A 38 1.51 -3.67 -12.59
N ALA A 39 2.82 -3.82 -12.35
CA ALA A 39 3.65 -4.73 -13.15
C ALA A 39 3.18 -6.18 -13.04
N GLY A 40 2.80 -6.63 -11.83
CA GLY A 40 2.24 -7.97 -11.60
C GLY A 40 0.94 -8.22 -12.38
N LEU A 41 0.00 -7.29 -12.34
CA LEU A 41 -1.26 -7.36 -13.07
C LEU A 41 -1.05 -7.41 -14.58
N LEU A 42 -0.16 -6.56 -15.11
CA LEU A 42 0.19 -6.54 -16.55
C LEU A 42 0.87 -7.84 -16.98
N ALA A 43 1.80 -8.37 -16.17
CA ALA A 43 2.48 -9.64 -16.42
C ALA A 43 1.51 -10.83 -16.37
N ALA A 44 0.51 -10.80 -15.49
CA ALA A 44 -0.54 -11.81 -15.39
C ALA A 44 -1.62 -11.70 -16.49
N GLY A 45 -1.48 -10.81 -17.46
CA GLY A 45 -2.34 -10.74 -18.64
C GLY A 45 -3.60 -9.89 -18.49
N ALA A 46 -3.63 -8.92 -17.56
CA ALA A 46 -4.74 -7.97 -17.47
C ALA A 46 -5.00 -7.31 -18.84
N GLU A 47 -6.26 -7.17 -19.23
CA GLU A 47 -6.68 -6.44 -20.44
C GLU A 47 -6.34 -4.95 -20.30
N ARG A 48 -6.62 -4.39 -19.12
CA ARG A 48 -6.35 -3.00 -18.78
C ARG A 48 -6.04 -2.85 -17.30
N VAL A 49 -5.08 -2.00 -16.96
CA VAL A 49 -4.76 -1.63 -15.59
C VAL A 49 -4.93 -0.13 -15.42
N TYR A 50 -5.76 0.27 -14.48
CA TYR A 50 -5.83 1.61 -13.94
C TYR A 50 -4.95 1.67 -12.69
N ALA A 51 -3.85 2.42 -12.75
CA ALA A 51 -2.95 2.63 -11.62
C ALA A 51 -3.23 4.02 -11.03
N VAL A 52 -3.78 4.08 -9.82
CA VAL A 52 -4.18 5.35 -9.18
C VAL A 52 -3.22 5.70 -8.05
N THR A 53 -2.73 6.93 -8.05
CA THR A 53 -1.90 7.51 -6.99
C THR A 53 -2.15 9.01 -6.92
N ASP A 54 -2.00 9.63 -5.74
CA ASP A 54 -2.03 11.08 -5.57
C ASP A 54 -0.62 11.71 -5.62
N ASP A 55 0.43 10.88 -5.72
CA ASP A 55 1.82 11.29 -5.80
C ASP A 55 2.31 11.34 -7.27
N PRO A 56 2.72 12.51 -7.79
CA PRO A 56 3.24 12.64 -9.15
C PRO A 56 4.54 11.86 -9.41
N GLU A 57 5.40 11.67 -8.40
CA GLU A 57 6.65 10.90 -8.54
C GLU A 57 6.34 9.40 -8.66
N HIS A 58 5.39 8.91 -7.89
CA HIS A 58 4.87 7.56 -8.05
C HIS A 58 4.25 7.37 -9.44
N ALA A 59 3.43 8.32 -9.90
CA ALA A 59 2.84 8.27 -11.25
C ALA A 59 3.91 8.20 -12.35
N ALA A 60 4.99 8.97 -12.22
CA ALA A 60 6.13 8.93 -13.15
C ALA A 60 6.86 7.57 -13.10
N SER A 61 7.08 7.05 -11.90
CA SER A 61 7.71 5.74 -11.66
C SER A 61 6.92 4.58 -12.29
N VAL A 62 5.60 4.57 -12.12
CA VAL A 62 4.70 3.59 -12.74
C VAL A 62 4.77 3.64 -14.26
N ARG A 63 4.72 4.85 -14.87
CA ARG A 63 4.81 5.03 -16.33
C ARG A 63 6.15 4.52 -16.88
N GLU A 64 7.26 4.82 -16.20
CA GLU A 64 8.58 4.34 -16.63
C GLU A 64 8.73 2.84 -16.48
N ARG A 65 8.33 2.28 -15.33
CA ARG A 65 8.42 0.84 -15.04
C ARG A 65 7.61 -0.01 -16.01
N CYS A 66 6.40 0.44 -16.35
CA CYS A 66 5.46 -0.32 -17.17
C CYS A 66 5.36 0.20 -18.61
N ARG A 67 6.36 0.94 -19.10
CA ARG A 67 6.37 1.55 -20.45
C ARG A 67 6.14 0.58 -21.59
N ASP A 68 6.58 -0.66 -21.44
CA ASP A 68 6.42 -1.71 -22.48
C ASP A 68 4.97 -2.21 -22.59
N HIS A 69 4.08 -1.76 -21.68
CA HIS A 69 2.65 -2.09 -21.61
C HIS A 69 1.76 -0.83 -21.64
N ALA A 70 2.27 0.29 -22.18
CA ALA A 70 1.57 1.56 -22.20
C ALA A 70 0.20 1.53 -22.92
N ASP A 71 0.00 0.59 -23.82
CA ASP A 71 -1.29 0.32 -24.51
C ASP A 71 -2.38 -0.23 -23.59
N ARG A 72 -2.00 -0.89 -22.50
CA ARG A 72 -2.90 -1.48 -21.49
C ARG A 72 -2.92 -0.75 -20.16
N LEU A 73 -2.05 0.26 -19.97
CA LEU A 73 -1.89 1.01 -18.72
C LEU A 73 -2.51 2.40 -18.82
N VAL A 74 -3.28 2.77 -17.80
CA VAL A 74 -3.74 4.13 -17.56
C VAL A 74 -3.33 4.56 -16.16
N VAL A 75 -2.41 5.52 -16.05
CA VAL A 75 -1.99 6.09 -14.77
C VAL A 75 -2.84 7.32 -14.48
N ILE A 76 -3.52 7.31 -13.34
CA ILE A 76 -4.42 8.36 -12.87
C ILE A 76 -3.79 9.02 -11.64
N GLU A 77 -3.51 10.31 -11.74
CA GLU A 77 -3.13 11.14 -10.60
C GLU A 77 -4.41 11.68 -9.95
N GLY A 78 -4.76 11.17 -8.76
CA GLY A 78 -6.01 11.54 -8.11
C GLY A 78 -6.26 10.87 -6.77
N ASP A 79 -7.31 11.34 -6.11
CA ASP A 79 -7.76 10.87 -4.80
C ASP A 79 -8.54 9.56 -4.91
N LEU A 80 -8.08 8.54 -4.21
CA LEU A 80 -8.71 7.21 -4.15
C LEU A 80 -10.10 7.22 -3.49
N ARG A 81 -10.44 8.26 -2.74
CA ARG A 81 -11.80 8.42 -2.17
C ARG A 81 -12.83 8.82 -3.21
N ARG A 82 -12.38 9.20 -4.39
CA ARG A 82 -13.23 9.65 -5.51
C ARG A 82 -12.52 9.49 -6.85
N THR A 83 -12.28 8.26 -7.26
CA THR A 83 -11.66 8.00 -8.56
C THR A 83 -12.59 8.40 -9.72
N PRO A 84 -12.05 8.81 -10.87
CA PRO A 84 -12.85 9.16 -12.05
C PRO A 84 -13.34 7.93 -12.83
N LEU A 85 -13.25 6.74 -12.26
CA LEU A 85 -13.71 5.51 -12.90
C LEU A 85 -15.23 5.39 -12.78
N PRO A 86 -15.91 4.84 -13.81
CA PRO A 86 -17.35 4.56 -13.76
C PRO A 86 -17.70 3.51 -12.69
N ASP A 87 -18.93 3.57 -12.19
CA ASP A 87 -19.47 2.54 -11.31
C ASP A 87 -19.47 1.18 -12.02
N GLY A 88 -19.10 0.12 -11.28
CA GLY A 88 -19.16 -1.24 -11.78
C GLY A 88 -18.25 -1.53 -13.00
N SER A 89 -17.12 -0.86 -13.13
CA SER A 89 -16.25 -0.92 -14.31
C SER A 89 -14.96 -1.72 -14.13
N VAL A 90 -14.71 -2.26 -12.93
CA VAL A 90 -13.45 -2.93 -12.55
C VAL A 90 -13.73 -4.36 -12.12
N ASP A 91 -13.03 -5.33 -12.69
CA ASP A 91 -13.19 -6.76 -12.40
C ASP A 91 -12.27 -7.25 -11.27
N LEU A 92 -11.14 -6.56 -11.04
CA LEU A 92 -10.19 -6.90 -9.98
C LEU A 92 -9.55 -5.63 -9.43
N VAL A 93 -9.55 -5.50 -8.11
CA VAL A 93 -8.91 -4.40 -7.37
C VAL A 93 -7.74 -4.96 -6.56
N THR A 94 -6.59 -4.29 -6.61
CA THR A 94 -5.47 -4.52 -5.71
C THR A 94 -5.19 -3.28 -4.88
N ALA A 95 -4.85 -3.46 -3.60
CA ALA A 95 -4.37 -2.44 -2.68
C ALA A 95 -3.14 -3.00 -1.96
N HIS A 96 -1.94 -2.71 -2.47
CA HIS A 96 -0.67 -3.26 -1.98
C HIS A 96 0.08 -2.23 -1.15
N GLY A 97 0.16 -2.44 0.18
CA GLY A 97 0.78 -1.51 1.12
C GLY A 97 0.07 -0.15 1.19
N LEU A 98 -1.24 -0.12 0.92
CA LEU A 98 -2.02 1.11 0.90
C LEU A 98 -2.69 1.41 2.24
N CYS A 99 -3.32 0.41 2.86
CA CYS A 99 -4.19 0.67 4.01
C CYS A 99 -3.38 1.23 5.19
N ASN A 100 -2.14 0.80 5.37
CA ASN A 100 -1.28 1.25 6.46
C ASN A 100 -0.89 2.75 6.39
N VAL A 101 -1.05 3.41 5.25
CA VAL A 101 -0.81 4.86 5.08
C VAL A 101 -2.12 5.68 5.06
N LEU A 102 -3.25 5.05 5.33
CA LEU A 102 -4.56 5.70 5.42
C LEU A 102 -5.00 5.82 6.88
N ASP A 103 -5.41 7.01 7.29
CA ASP A 103 -6.15 7.17 8.54
C ASP A 103 -7.57 6.56 8.45
N PRO A 104 -8.25 6.26 9.56
CA PRO A 104 -9.55 5.60 9.51
C PRO A 104 -10.61 6.29 8.62
N PRO A 105 -10.77 7.65 8.63
CA PRO A 105 -11.70 8.31 7.73
C PRO A 105 -11.33 8.18 6.25
N ALA A 106 -10.03 8.22 5.91
CA ALA A 106 -9.56 8.01 4.53
C ALA A 106 -9.78 6.57 4.10
N LEU A 107 -9.49 5.58 4.97
CA LEU A 107 -9.72 4.16 4.70
C LEU A 107 -11.19 3.87 4.38
N GLU A 108 -12.13 4.42 5.17
CA GLU A 108 -13.57 4.27 4.90
C GLU A 108 -13.96 4.85 3.53
N GLY A 109 -13.47 6.07 3.21
CA GLY A 109 -13.74 6.72 1.93
C GLY A 109 -13.17 5.96 0.74
N VAL A 110 -11.94 5.44 0.87
CA VAL A 110 -11.31 4.60 -0.16
C VAL A 110 -12.07 3.31 -0.34
N ALA A 111 -12.38 2.57 0.74
CA ALA A 111 -13.13 1.31 0.67
C ALA A 111 -14.50 1.50 -0.01
N ALA A 112 -15.18 2.61 0.25
CA ALA A 112 -16.46 2.94 -0.39
C ALA A 112 -16.31 3.18 -1.91
N ASP A 113 -15.27 3.92 -2.34
CA ASP A 113 -15.04 4.17 -3.77
C ASP A 113 -14.57 2.92 -4.51
N LEU A 114 -13.71 2.09 -3.91
CA LEU A 114 -13.31 0.80 -4.46
C LEU A 114 -14.53 -0.11 -4.65
N THR A 115 -15.49 -0.09 -3.70
CA THR A 115 -16.74 -0.83 -3.82
C THR A 115 -17.64 -0.28 -4.92
N ARG A 116 -17.71 1.04 -5.10
CA ARG A 116 -18.49 1.70 -6.16
C ARG A 116 -18.00 1.30 -7.56
N VAL A 117 -16.68 1.29 -7.78
CA VAL A 117 -16.11 0.97 -9.10
C VAL A 117 -16.09 -0.52 -9.41
N ALA A 118 -16.24 -1.38 -8.41
CA ALA A 118 -16.23 -2.83 -8.56
C ALA A 118 -17.44 -3.33 -9.33
N ALA A 119 -17.21 -4.12 -10.38
CA ALA A 119 -18.24 -4.83 -11.10
C ALA A 119 -18.83 -5.99 -10.26
N PRO A 120 -20.02 -6.51 -10.58
CA PRO A 120 -20.48 -7.80 -10.05
C PRO A 120 -19.38 -8.87 -10.24
N ASP A 121 -19.17 -9.72 -9.25
CA ASP A 121 -18.10 -10.73 -9.22
C ASP A 121 -16.66 -10.17 -9.18
N CYS A 122 -16.48 -8.90 -8.91
CA CYS A 122 -15.17 -8.30 -8.74
C CYS A 122 -14.39 -8.98 -7.61
N HIS A 123 -13.10 -9.17 -7.84
CA HIS A 123 -12.15 -9.63 -6.82
C HIS A 123 -11.41 -8.44 -6.20
N LEU A 124 -11.25 -8.46 -4.88
CA LEU A 124 -10.41 -7.53 -4.13
C LEU A 124 -9.25 -8.28 -3.51
N VAL A 125 -8.04 -7.74 -3.63
CA VAL A 125 -6.83 -8.23 -2.95
C VAL A 125 -6.21 -7.06 -2.20
N VAL A 126 -6.14 -7.17 -0.87
CA VAL A 126 -5.48 -6.20 0.00
C VAL A 126 -4.26 -6.86 0.63
N ASP A 127 -3.08 -6.33 0.34
CA ASP A 127 -1.82 -6.79 0.89
C ASP A 127 -1.27 -5.72 1.82
N ASP A 128 -1.11 -6.05 3.11
CA ASP A 128 -0.69 -5.05 4.09
C ASP A 128 0.01 -5.67 5.30
N TYR A 129 0.50 -4.83 6.18
CA TYR A 129 1.22 -5.24 7.38
C TYR A 129 0.28 -5.35 8.58
N ALA A 130 0.39 -6.46 9.30
CA ALA A 130 -0.30 -6.65 10.57
C ALA A 130 0.30 -5.72 11.65
N PRO A 131 -0.47 -5.38 12.71
CA PRO A 131 0.08 -4.70 13.87
C PRO A 131 1.35 -5.38 14.36
N LEU A 132 2.37 -4.57 14.68
CA LEU A 132 3.66 -5.07 15.13
C LEU A 132 3.55 -5.71 16.53
N PRO A 133 4.41 -6.70 16.84
CA PRO A 133 4.60 -7.17 18.21
C PRO A 133 5.02 -6.05 19.16
N GLU A 134 4.65 -6.17 20.45
CA GLU A 134 4.95 -5.16 21.48
C GLU A 134 6.44 -4.92 21.69
N ASP A 135 7.27 -5.92 21.40
CA ASP A 135 8.73 -5.90 21.56
C ASP A 135 9.49 -5.55 20.27
N ALA A 136 8.81 -5.20 19.19
CA ALA A 136 9.43 -4.79 17.95
C ALA A 136 10.14 -3.44 18.09
N ALA A 137 11.46 -3.40 17.88
CA ALA A 137 12.24 -2.17 17.99
C ALA A 137 11.87 -1.15 16.90
N VAL A 138 11.49 -1.62 15.70
CA VAL A 138 11.02 -0.76 14.60
C VAL A 138 9.76 0.02 14.96
N ALA A 139 8.94 -0.47 15.90
CA ALA A 139 7.75 0.24 16.36
C ALA A 139 8.08 1.60 17.00
N ASP A 140 9.24 1.73 17.65
CA ASP A 140 9.70 3.01 18.20
C ASP A 140 10.03 4.02 17.09
N LEU A 141 10.59 3.58 15.96
CA LEU A 141 10.86 4.44 14.81
C LEU A 141 9.54 4.93 14.18
N PHE A 142 8.57 4.04 13.97
CA PHE A 142 7.26 4.39 13.44
C PHE A 142 6.47 5.30 14.39
N ALA A 143 6.66 5.18 15.70
CA ALA A 143 6.05 6.09 16.66
C ALA A 143 6.62 7.52 16.53
N VAL A 144 7.93 7.67 16.26
CA VAL A 144 8.56 8.97 16.01
C VAL A 144 8.06 9.57 14.69
N GLU A 145 8.01 8.79 13.63
CA GLU A 145 7.46 9.18 12.33
C GLU A 145 6.01 9.66 12.46
N ASN A 146 5.16 8.88 13.13
CA ASN A 146 3.77 9.27 13.39
C ASN A 146 3.65 10.54 14.22
N ALA A 147 4.48 10.70 15.26
CA ALA A 147 4.47 11.93 16.06
C ALA A 147 4.86 13.16 15.23
N ALA A 148 5.88 13.06 14.38
CA ALA A 148 6.31 14.15 13.50
C ALA A 148 5.23 14.52 12.49
N THR A 149 4.66 13.53 11.80
CA THR A 149 3.64 13.75 10.77
C THR A 149 2.32 14.25 11.38
N GLU A 150 1.90 13.74 12.54
CA GLU A 150 0.69 14.21 13.21
C GLU A 150 0.83 15.66 13.69
N LEU A 151 2.00 16.04 14.22
CA LEU A 151 2.27 17.42 14.62
C LEU A 151 2.34 18.36 13.40
N ALA A 152 2.85 17.92 12.27
CA ALA A 152 2.96 18.73 11.06
C ALA A 152 1.65 18.84 10.27
N THR A 153 0.86 17.77 10.20
CA THR A 153 -0.28 17.64 9.29
C THR A 153 -1.63 17.39 9.97
N GLY A 154 -1.63 17.06 11.27
CA GLY A 154 -2.83 16.68 12.03
C GLY A 154 -3.24 15.21 11.87
N ARG A 155 -2.41 14.36 11.20
CA ARG A 155 -2.69 12.95 10.97
C ARG A 155 -1.41 12.10 11.09
N PRO A 156 -1.49 10.87 11.64
CA PRO A 156 -0.36 9.94 11.61
C PRO A 156 -0.07 9.49 10.18
N MET A 157 1.18 9.14 9.90
CA MET A 157 1.59 8.57 8.61
C MET A 157 1.21 7.10 8.50
N LEU A 158 1.35 6.33 9.57
CA LEU A 158 1.20 4.89 9.57
C LEU A 158 0.11 4.43 10.55
N THR A 159 -0.74 3.52 10.06
CA THR A 159 -1.74 2.81 10.87
C THR A 159 -1.77 1.35 10.45
N PHE A 160 -1.27 0.45 11.29
CA PHE A 160 -1.25 -0.99 10.98
C PHE A 160 -2.61 -1.62 11.33
N TYR A 161 -3.39 -1.95 10.32
CA TYR A 161 -4.70 -2.59 10.49
C TYR A 161 -4.57 -4.11 10.49
N PRO A 162 -5.15 -4.85 11.48
CA PRO A 162 -5.23 -6.29 11.37
C PRO A 162 -6.15 -6.70 10.20
N ALA A 163 -5.82 -7.80 9.51
CA ALA A 163 -6.61 -8.32 8.39
C ALA A 163 -8.10 -8.49 8.74
N SER A 164 -8.40 -8.87 9.99
CA SER A 164 -9.78 -9.02 10.48
C SER A 164 -10.57 -7.70 10.46
N LEU A 165 -9.94 -6.55 10.75
CA LEU A 165 -10.59 -5.26 10.69
C LEU A 165 -10.94 -4.90 9.24
N LEU A 166 -10.00 -5.05 8.31
CA LEU A 166 -10.24 -4.79 6.89
C LEU A 166 -11.32 -5.72 6.35
N ARG A 167 -11.31 -7.00 6.74
CA ARG A 167 -12.38 -7.92 6.41
C ARG A 167 -13.75 -7.42 6.88
N TYR A 168 -13.89 -7.00 8.15
CA TYR A 168 -15.17 -6.48 8.65
C TYR A 168 -15.60 -5.21 7.94
N LEU A 169 -14.67 -4.32 7.59
CA LEU A 169 -14.96 -3.12 6.82
C LEU A 169 -15.58 -3.47 5.45
N PHE A 170 -14.92 -4.35 4.70
CA PHE A 170 -15.40 -4.76 3.38
C PHE A 170 -16.65 -5.67 3.45
N ASP A 171 -16.79 -6.54 4.45
CA ASP A 171 -18.04 -7.29 4.69
C ASP A 171 -19.22 -6.31 4.88
N GLY A 172 -19.03 -5.21 5.61
CA GLY A 172 -20.03 -4.16 5.78
C GLY A 172 -20.41 -3.42 4.49
N LEU A 173 -19.56 -3.47 3.47
CA LEU A 173 -19.79 -2.91 2.12
C LEU A 173 -20.32 -3.96 1.12
N GLY A 174 -20.59 -5.18 1.57
CA GLY A 174 -21.19 -6.23 0.74
C GLY A 174 -20.19 -7.22 0.13
N TRP A 175 -18.91 -7.11 0.45
CA TRP A 175 -17.92 -8.07 0.00
C TRP A 175 -17.99 -9.35 0.84
N THR A 176 -17.65 -10.48 0.23
CA THR A 176 -17.58 -11.79 0.87
C THR A 176 -16.13 -12.23 0.99
N PHE A 177 -15.74 -12.70 2.17
CA PHE A 177 -14.41 -13.23 2.42
C PHE A 177 -14.13 -14.45 1.54
N ASP A 178 -12.95 -14.48 0.92
CA ASP A 178 -12.46 -15.60 0.10
C ASP A 178 -11.28 -16.28 0.80
N ARG A 179 -10.18 -15.55 1.09
CA ARG A 179 -9.00 -16.09 1.75
C ARG A 179 -8.17 -15.05 2.50
N GLU A 180 -7.33 -15.54 3.40
CA GLU A 180 -6.19 -14.82 3.97
C GLU A 180 -4.92 -15.67 3.79
N ARG A 181 -3.81 -15.02 3.40
CA ARG A 181 -2.47 -15.63 3.31
C ARG A 181 -1.45 -14.80 4.04
N THR A 182 -0.40 -15.44 4.56
CA THR A 182 0.82 -14.76 4.96
C THR A 182 1.71 -14.60 3.73
N LEU A 183 2.17 -13.38 3.48
CA LEU A 183 3.15 -13.08 2.43
C LEU A 183 4.57 -13.07 2.96
N LEU A 184 4.79 -12.46 4.13
CA LEU A 184 6.06 -12.43 4.84
C LEU A 184 5.83 -12.70 6.33
N ASP A 185 6.66 -13.56 6.92
CA ASP A 185 6.70 -13.83 8.36
C ASP A 185 8.07 -14.44 8.72
N PRO A 186 8.97 -13.69 9.33
CA PRO A 186 8.89 -12.26 9.66
C PRO A 186 9.08 -11.31 8.46
N VAL A 187 8.65 -10.06 8.61
CA VAL A 187 8.94 -8.97 7.66
C VAL A 187 10.38 -8.50 7.85
N PRO A 188 11.18 -8.38 6.77
CA PRO A 188 12.54 -7.85 6.84
C PRO A 188 12.53 -6.31 6.80
N TRP A 189 12.72 -5.67 7.95
CA TRP A 189 12.93 -4.22 8.04
C TRP A 189 14.42 -3.92 7.85
N THR A 190 14.84 -3.79 6.60
CA THR A 190 16.23 -3.54 6.24
C THR A 190 16.67 -2.11 6.56
N ALA A 191 17.97 -1.86 6.58
CA ALA A 191 18.53 -0.51 6.79
C ALA A 191 17.97 0.52 5.78
N SER A 192 17.67 0.11 4.54
CA SER A 192 17.03 0.99 3.55
C SER A 192 15.58 1.33 3.90
N HIS A 193 14.81 0.38 4.42
CA HIS A 193 13.46 0.64 4.91
C HIS A 193 13.49 1.61 6.09
N LEU A 194 14.34 1.35 7.10
CA LEU A 194 14.47 2.23 8.27
C LEU A 194 14.89 3.65 7.88
N SER A 195 15.82 3.78 6.92
CA SER A 195 16.24 5.10 6.42
C SER A 195 15.13 5.83 5.69
N ALA A 196 14.27 5.12 4.93
CA ALA A 196 13.12 5.71 4.25
C ALA A 196 12.09 6.25 5.26
N HIS A 197 11.79 5.51 6.33
CA HIS A 197 10.92 5.97 7.40
C HIS A 197 11.49 7.17 8.17
N ALA A 198 12.81 7.18 8.44
CA ALA A 198 13.46 8.34 9.05
C ALA A 198 13.39 9.58 8.14
N ALA A 199 13.49 9.42 6.82
CA ALA A 199 13.36 10.53 5.88
C ALA A 199 11.99 11.20 5.95
N VAL A 200 10.91 10.43 6.13
CA VAL A 200 9.55 11.00 6.36
C VAL A 200 9.53 11.87 7.62
N THR A 201 10.23 11.45 8.68
CA THR A 201 10.36 12.29 9.90
C THR A 201 11.09 13.60 9.61
N VAL A 202 12.16 13.57 8.79
CA VAL A 202 12.90 14.77 8.37
C VAL A 202 12.00 15.74 7.60
N ASP A 203 11.27 15.23 6.61
CA ASP A 203 10.35 16.04 5.80
C ASP A 203 9.23 16.67 6.65
N ALA A 204 8.69 15.93 7.61
CA ALA A 204 7.70 16.46 8.54
C ALA A 204 8.28 17.52 9.50
N ALA A 205 9.53 17.33 9.96
CA ALA A 205 10.22 18.24 10.87
C ALA A 205 10.42 19.65 10.28
N ASP A 206 10.57 19.80 8.97
CA ASP A 206 10.69 21.08 8.28
C ASP A 206 9.45 21.98 8.47
N HIS A 207 8.32 21.40 8.85
CA HIS A 207 7.05 22.10 9.11
C HIS A 207 6.81 22.38 10.60
N LEU A 208 7.77 22.04 11.48
CA LEU A 208 7.66 22.18 12.94
C LEU A 208 8.57 23.30 13.48
N PRO A 209 8.34 23.78 14.72
CA PRO A 209 9.32 24.63 15.39
C PRO A 209 10.68 23.92 15.48
N VAL A 210 11.77 24.62 15.12
CA VAL A 210 13.12 24.06 14.95
C VAL A 210 13.54 23.13 16.09
N ALA A 211 13.42 23.57 17.35
CA ALA A 211 13.85 22.75 18.50
C ALA A 211 13.05 21.44 18.64
N LEU A 212 11.81 21.39 18.18
CA LEU A 212 10.97 20.19 18.19
C LEU A 212 11.33 19.28 17.01
N GLY A 213 11.45 19.86 15.81
CA GLY A 213 11.87 19.14 14.60
C GLY A 213 13.23 18.48 14.80
N ASP A 214 14.24 19.23 15.25
CA ASP A 214 15.58 18.72 15.54
C ASP A 214 15.55 17.52 16.51
N ALA A 215 14.76 17.60 17.58
CA ALA A 215 14.67 16.53 18.58
C ALA A 215 14.06 15.24 18.00
N LEU A 216 13.05 15.34 17.11
CA LEU A 216 12.43 14.19 16.45
C LEU A 216 13.38 13.56 15.43
N VAL A 217 14.07 14.36 14.61
CA VAL A 217 15.07 13.90 13.65
C VAL A 217 16.20 13.17 14.38
N GLU A 218 16.80 13.79 15.42
CA GLU A 218 17.86 13.17 16.20
C GLU A 218 17.42 11.85 16.85
N ARG A 219 16.14 11.74 17.26
CA ARG A 219 15.59 10.49 17.80
C ARG A 219 15.45 9.43 16.73
N ALA A 220 14.94 9.77 15.52
CA ALA A 220 14.79 8.85 14.41
C ALA A 220 16.17 8.32 13.95
N GLU A 221 17.18 9.20 13.79
CA GLU A 221 18.53 8.81 13.40
C GLU A 221 19.14 7.82 14.41
N ARG A 222 19.04 8.11 15.71
CA ARG A 222 19.53 7.18 16.75
C ARG A 222 18.83 5.82 16.70
N LEU A 223 17.53 5.79 16.39
CA LEU A 223 16.79 4.54 16.25
C LEU A 223 17.26 3.76 15.02
N VAL A 224 17.44 4.39 13.87
CA VAL A 224 18.00 3.74 12.68
C VAL A 224 19.38 3.14 12.98
N GLU A 225 20.27 3.88 13.63
CA GLU A 225 21.59 3.37 14.02
C GLU A 225 21.53 2.19 15.00
N SER A 226 20.63 2.26 15.99
CA SER A 226 20.53 1.23 17.03
C SER A 226 19.85 -0.05 16.55
N ILE A 227 18.87 0.06 15.63
CA ILE A 227 18.16 -1.08 15.08
C ILE A 227 19.01 -1.74 13.97
N GLY A 228 19.59 -0.95 13.06
CA GLY A 228 20.36 -1.43 11.91
C GLY A 228 19.50 -2.21 10.92
N GLU A 229 18.97 -3.36 11.34
CA GLU A 229 17.95 -4.14 10.67
C GLU A 229 17.15 -4.97 11.68
N GLU A 230 15.89 -5.29 11.37
CA GLU A 230 15.06 -6.13 12.22
C GLU A 230 14.17 -7.04 11.37
N PHE A 231 13.96 -8.27 11.84
CA PHE A 231 13.08 -9.25 11.23
C PHE A 231 11.90 -9.50 12.18
N THR A 232 10.79 -8.80 11.98
CA THR A 232 9.63 -8.85 12.90
C THR A 232 8.34 -8.46 12.20
N GLY A 233 7.21 -8.88 12.79
CA GLY A 233 5.89 -8.62 12.24
C GLY A 233 5.56 -9.51 11.03
N ARG A 234 4.39 -9.32 10.48
CA ARG A 234 3.83 -10.14 9.40
C ARG A 234 3.19 -9.27 8.32
N MET A 235 3.41 -9.61 7.05
CA MET A 235 2.65 -9.10 5.93
C MET A 235 1.61 -10.13 5.50
N TYR A 236 0.37 -9.71 5.32
CA TYR A 236 -0.75 -10.57 4.91
C TYR A 236 -1.30 -10.15 3.54
N SER A 237 -2.00 -11.10 2.89
CA SER A 237 -2.85 -10.86 1.74
C SER A 237 -4.27 -11.32 2.08
N LEU A 238 -5.21 -10.38 2.09
CA LEU A 238 -6.64 -10.61 2.25
C LEU A 238 -7.30 -10.56 0.88
N ALA A 239 -8.03 -11.60 0.50
CA ALA A 239 -8.84 -11.60 -0.71
C ALA A 239 -10.32 -11.70 -0.39
N MET A 240 -11.12 -10.93 -1.13
CA MET A 240 -12.56 -10.87 -1.02
C MET A 240 -13.21 -10.82 -2.42
N ARG A 241 -14.50 -11.10 -2.50
CA ARG A 241 -15.28 -11.08 -3.73
C ARG A 241 -16.57 -10.29 -3.52
N LEU A 242 -16.92 -9.43 -4.46
CA LEU A 242 -18.23 -8.77 -4.49
C LEU A 242 -19.22 -9.68 -5.23
N PRO A 243 -20.25 -10.26 -4.54
CA PRO A 243 -21.20 -11.16 -5.19
C PRO A 243 -21.99 -10.49 -6.30
N GLU A 244 -22.51 -11.27 -7.26
CA GLU A 244 -23.59 -10.81 -8.16
C GLU A 244 -24.80 -10.39 -7.33
N GLN A 245 -25.35 -9.22 -7.61
CA GLN A 245 -26.59 -8.74 -6.97
C GLN A 245 -27.81 -9.28 -7.68
#